data_0f484ed002e2ea3049eef0d8721aec22
#
_entry.id   0f484ed002e2ea3049eef0d8721aec22
#
_cell.length_a   1.000
_cell.length_b   1.000
_cell.length_c   1.000
_cell.angle_alpha   90.00
_cell.angle_beta   90.00
_cell.angle_gamma   90.00
#
_symmetry.space_group_name_H-M   'P 1'
#
loop_
_entity.id
_entity.type
_entity.pdbx_description
1 polymer ?
#
loop_
_entity_poly.entity_id
_entity_poly.type
_entity_poly.pdbx_seq_one_letter_code
_entity_poly.pdbx_strand_id
1 'polypeptide(L)' 'MIETIIVLMFFVNDKLMENRIQDSLSDCLKHKRLLTRNMSMQNKSIQCIETEAEIEINVDGSKTIKKLIMKK' A
#
# COMPACT_ATOMS: atom_id res chain seq x y z
N MET A 1 -5.78 16.01 -5.62
CA MET A 1 -6.77 15.75 -4.55
C MET A 1 -6.13 14.93 -3.45
N ILE A 2 -6.33 15.34 -2.21
CA ILE A 2 -5.75 14.62 -1.06
C ILE A 2 -6.84 13.77 -0.43
N GLU A 3 -6.56 12.48 -0.25
CA GLU A 3 -7.47 11.54 0.37
C GLU A 3 -6.75 10.73 1.44
N THR A 4 -7.50 10.30 2.45
CA THR A 4 -7.02 9.29 3.39
C THR A 4 -7.20 7.92 2.74
N ILE A 5 -6.12 7.16 2.66
CA ILE A 5 -6.12 5.86 2.00
C ILE A 5 -5.44 4.80 2.87
N ILE A 6 -5.76 3.55 2.58
CA ILE A 6 -5.07 2.39 3.15
C ILE A 6 -4.09 1.91 2.09
N VAL A 7 -2.84 1.76 2.46
CA VAL A 7 -1.77 1.37 1.54
C VAL A 7 -1.11 0.08 2.00
N LEU A 8 -1.01 -0.87 1.08
CA LEU A 8 -0.18 -2.06 1.26
C LEU A 8 1.21 -1.74 0.73
N MET A 9 2.21 -1.78 1.61
CA MET A 9 3.60 -1.52 1.25
C MET A 9 4.41 -2.80 1.31
N PHE A 10 5.14 -3.08 0.25
CA PHE A 10 6.02 -4.23 0.15
C PHE A 10 7.48 -3.79 0.14
N PHE A 11 8.24 -4.30 1.10
CA PHE A 11 9.66 -3.96 1.27
C PHE A 11 10.53 -5.20 1.02
N VAL A 12 11.67 -4.99 0.40
CA VAL A 12 12.73 -6.00 0.27
C VAL A 12 14.04 -5.37 0.70
N ASN A 13 14.73 -5.99 1.66
CA ASN A 13 15.96 -5.44 2.26
C ASN A 13 15.79 -3.99 2.73
N ASP A 14 14.65 -3.71 3.39
CA ASP A 14 14.28 -2.38 3.90
C ASP A 14 14.05 -1.31 2.83
N LYS A 15 13.97 -1.70 1.57
CA LYS A 15 13.63 -0.79 0.48
C LYS A 15 12.18 -1.00 0.05
N LEU A 16 11.46 0.10 -0.11
CA LEU A 16 10.10 0.06 -0.63
C LEU A 16 10.13 -0.35 -2.11
N MET A 17 9.59 -1.52 -2.42
CA MET A 17 9.54 -2.04 -3.78
C MET A 17 8.20 -1.75 -4.46
N GLU A 18 7.12 -1.75 -3.69
CA GLU A 18 5.78 -1.57 -4.25
C GLU A 18 4.84 -1.01 -3.19
N ASN A 19 3.90 -0.18 -3.62
CA ASN A 19 2.78 0.23 -2.80
C ASN A 19 1.49 0.11 -3.61
N ARG A 20 0.41 -0.29 -2.93
CA ARG A 20 -0.90 -0.44 -3.56
C ARG A 20 -1.98 0.13 -2.67
N ILE A 21 -2.92 0.85 -3.27
CA ILE A 21 -4.08 1.34 -2.56
C ILE A 21 -5.04 0.17 -2.32
N GLN A 22 -5.51 0.04 -1.08
CA GLN A 22 -6.50 -0.96 -0.70
C GLN A 22 -7.82 -0.26 -0.36
N ASP A 23 -8.94 -0.95 -0.56
CA ASP A 23 -10.25 -0.39 -0.28
C ASP A 23 -10.51 -0.22 1.22
N SER A 24 -9.95 -1.10 2.04
CA SER A 24 -10.12 -1.06 3.48
C SER A 24 -8.93 -1.70 4.18
N LEU A 25 -8.82 -1.45 5.48
CA LEU A 25 -7.78 -2.09 6.30
C LEU A 25 -7.98 -3.62 6.33
N SER A 26 -9.23 -4.08 6.37
CA SER A 26 -9.53 -5.52 6.31
C SER A 26 -8.99 -6.17 5.05
N ASP A 27 -9.21 -5.54 3.89
CA ASP A 27 -8.70 -6.03 2.62
C ASP A 27 -7.17 -6.04 2.58
N CYS A 28 -6.55 -4.98 3.11
CA CYS A 28 -5.10 -4.90 3.20
C CYS A 28 -4.52 -6.04 4.03
N LEU A 29 -5.09 -6.30 5.20
CA LEU A 29 -4.64 -7.38 6.08
C LEU A 29 -4.87 -8.75 5.45
N LYS A 30 -5.96 -8.92 4.72
CA LYS A 30 -6.24 -10.16 3.99
C LYS A 30 -5.18 -10.42 2.92
N HIS A 31 -4.86 -9.41 2.12
CA HIS A 31 -3.82 -9.52 1.10
C HIS A 31 -2.45 -9.77 1.72
N LYS A 32 -2.16 -9.11 2.84
CA LYS A 32 -0.92 -9.34 3.59
C LYS A 32 -0.79 -10.79 4.00
N ARG A 33 -1.86 -11.40 4.55
CA ARG A 33 -1.85 -12.81 4.94
C ARG A 33 -1.60 -13.73 3.76
N LEU A 34 -2.28 -13.49 2.64
CA LEU A 34 -2.12 -14.31 1.44
C LEU A 34 -0.70 -14.26 0.90
N LEU A 35 -0.13 -13.07 0.84
CA LEU A 35 1.25 -12.89 0.37
C LEU A 35 2.25 -13.54 1.32
N THR A 36 2.04 -13.40 2.63
CA THR A 36 2.91 -13.99 3.65
C THR A 36 2.89 -15.53 3.56
N ARG A 37 1.73 -16.12 3.23
CA ARG A 37 1.61 -17.57 3.06
C ARG A 37 2.31 -18.09 1.82
N ASN A 38 2.28 -17.31 0.74
CA ASN A 38 2.68 -17.79 -0.58
C ASN A 38 4.12 -17.45 -0.95
N MET A 39 4.83 -16.72 -0.10
CA MET A 39 6.21 -16.37 -0.39
C MET A 39 7.09 -16.47 0.85
N SER A 40 8.37 -16.69 0.62
CA SER A 40 9.37 -16.62 1.68
C SER A 40 9.50 -15.17 2.14
N MET A 41 9.36 -14.93 3.44
CA MET A 41 9.48 -13.58 4.02
C MET A 41 10.92 -13.23 4.41
N GLN A 42 11.89 -14.02 3.98
CA GLN A 42 13.29 -13.73 4.25
C GLN A 42 13.69 -12.41 3.59
N ASN A 43 14.14 -11.45 4.37
CA ASN A 43 14.49 -10.09 3.93
C ASN A 43 13.34 -9.32 3.29
N LYS A 44 12.10 -9.75 3.51
CA LYS A 44 10.90 -9.11 2.99
C LYS A 44 9.97 -8.72 4.12
N SER A 45 9.26 -7.63 3.94
CA SER A 45 8.22 -7.24 4.88
C SER A 45 7.04 -6.61 4.15
N ILE A 46 5.87 -6.75 4.74
CA ILE A 46 4.64 -6.18 4.19
C ILE A 46 3.97 -5.40 5.32
N GLN A 47 3.58 -4.18 5.02
CA GLN A 47 2.93 -3.31 6.00
C GLN A 47 1.64 -2.74 5.41
N CYS A 48 0.62 -2.64 6.27
CA CYS A 48 -0.62 -1.95 5.96
C CYS A 48 -0.65 -0.67 6.76
N ILE A 49 -0.73 0.46 6.11
CA ILE A 49 -0.80 1.76 6.78
C ILE A 49 -2.00 2.56 6.30
N GLU A 50 -2.51 3.40 7.19
CA GLU A 50 -3.48 4.43 6.84
C GLU A 50 -2.75 5.75 6.78
N THR A 51 -2.84 6.42 5.63
CA THR A 51 -2.13 7.69 5.43
C THR A 51 -2.89 8.58 4.46
N GLU A 52 -2.56 9.85 4.45
CA GLU A 52 -3.05 10.76 3.44
C GLU A 52 -2.12 10.71 2.23
N ALA A 53 -2.71 10.86 1.05
CA ALA A 53 -1.94 10.88 -0.19
C ALA A 53 -2.56 11.84 -1.18
N GLU A 54 -1.73 12.42 -2.02
CA GLU A 54 -2.20 13.15 -3.17
C GLU A 54 -2.53 12.14 -4.27
N ILE A 55 -3.78 12.15 -4.71
CA ILE A 55 -4.32 11.15 -5.64
C ILE A 55 -4.63 11.82 -6.98
N GLU A 56 -4.29 11.13 -8.05
CA GLU A 56 -4.70 11.47 -9.40
C GLU A 56 -5.68 10.44 -9.92
N ILE A 57 -6.81 10.91 -10.44
CA ILE A 57 -7.81 10.03 -11.03
C ILE A 57 -7.50 9.92 -12.53
N ASN A 58 -7.30 8.70 -12.99
CA ASN A 58 -6.99 8.42 -14.38
C ASN A 58 -8.25 8.40 -15.26
N VAL A 59 -8.06 8.42 -16.57
CA VAL A 59 -9.15 8.46 -17.53
C VAL A 59 -10.09 7.26 -17.38
N ASP A 60 -9.56 6.11 -17.00
CA ASP A 60 -10.34 4.87 -16.80
C ASP A 60 -11.03 4.79 -15.44
N GLY A 61 -10.90 5.81 -14.60
CA GLY A 61 -11.46 5.85 -13.26
C GLY A 61 -10.57 5.28 -12.17
N SER A 62 -9.43 4.71 -12.51
CA SER A 62 -8.48 4.21 -11.51
C SER A 62 -7.76 5.37 -10.82
N LYS A 63 -7.22 5.10 -9.63
CA LYS A 63 -6.51 6.09 -8.84
C LYS A 63 -5.02 5.79 -8.82
N THR A 64 -4.21 6.82 -8.96
CA THR A 64 -2.76 6.74 -8.86
C THR A 64 -2.28 7.62 -7.72
N ILE A 65 -1.37 7.12 -6.91
CA ILE A 65 -0.74 7.91 -5.84
C ILE A 65 0.33 8.79 -6.46
N LYS A 66 0.12 10.11 -6.42
CA LYS A 66 1.14 11.08 -6.84
C LYS A 66 2.18 11.29 -5.76
N LYS A 67 1.74 11.36 -4.50
CA LYS A 67 2.62 11.64 -3.37
C LYS A 67 1.99 11.10 -2.10
N LEU A 68 2.77 10.37 -1.31
CA LEU A 68 2.36 9.96 0.02
C LEU A 68 2.67 11.08 1.02
N ILE A 69 1.66 11.44 1.81
CA ILE A 69 1.80 12.42 2.89
C ILE A 69 1.85 11.64 4.19
N MET A 70 3.06 11.37 4.66
CA MET A 70 3.26 10.58 5.87
C MET A 70 3.22 11.51 7.08
N LYS A 71 2.25 11.28 7.95
CA LYS A 71 2.22 11.95 9.25
C LYS A 71 3.12 11.20 10.22
N LYS A 72 3.96 11.94 10.86
CA LYS A 72 4.75 11.39 11.97
C LYS A 72 3.98 11.49 13.28
#